data_8ae698a2fdd3d3ef5cdb189d1cbd365b
#
_entry.id   8ae698a2fdd3d3ef5cdb189d1cbd365b
#
_cell.length_a   1.000
_cell.length_b   1.000
_cell.length_c   1.000
_cell.angle_alpha   90.00
_cell.angle_beta   90.00
_cell.angle_gamma   90.00
#
_symmetry.space_group_name_H-M   'P 1'
#
loop_
_entity.id
_entity.type
_entity.pdbx_description
1 polymer ?
#
loop_
_entity_poly.entity_id
_entity_poly.type
_entity_poly.pdbx_seq_one_letter_code
_entity_poly.pdbx_strand_id
1 'polypeptide(L)'
;MASTSDIRKGLCIKYNNDIYKIIEFLHVKPGKGPAFVRTKLKSVTNGKVIDNTFSAGHKIDDIRVETQKYQFLYNENNLYHFMNTDDYNQISVDKAILDAPELLKEGELVTISINTEDGIPLSAEMPASVILEIIHTEPGVKGNTATNATKPATLETGASINVPLFINEGDKIKVDTEKGSYIERVKE
;
A
#
# COMPACT_ATOMS: atom_id res chain seq x y z
N MET A 1 -25.51 8.44 7.16
CA MET A 1 -25.19 8.02 8.54
C MET A 1 -25.67 6.60 8.75
N ALA A 2 -24.79 5.68 8.91
CA ALA A 2 -25.07 4.28 9.23
C ALA A 2 -25.16 4.09 10.76
N SER A 3 -25.55 2.91 11.18
CA SER A 3 -25.55 2.48 12.58
C SER A 3 -24.71 1.21 12.75
N THR A 4 -24.50 0.76 13.98
CA THR A 4 -23.79 -0.49 14.24
C THR A 4 -24.46 -1.72 13.63
N SER A 5 -25.75 -1.66 13.25
CA SER A 5 -26.44 -2.74 12.53
C SER A 5 -25.99 -2.86 11.06
N ASP A 6 -25.44 -1.77 10.49
CA ASP A 6 -25.02 -1.69 9.09
C ASP A 6 -23.53 -2.09 8.93
N ILE A 7 -22.85 -2.38 10.03
CA ILE A 7 -21.45 -2.82 10.04
C ILE A 7 -21.31 -4.12 9.22
N ARG A 8 -20.42 -4.05 8.22
CA ARG A 8 -20.02 -5.17 7.38
C ARG A 8 -18.54 -5.05 6.99
N LYS A 9 -17.93 -6.17 6.64
CA LYS A 9 -16.56 -6.17 6.13
C LYS A 9 -16.46 -5.32 4.86
N GLY A 10 -15.46 -4.45 4.79
CA GLY A 10 -15.24 -3.53 3.67
C GLY A 10 -15.92 -2.16 3.81
N LEU A 11 -16.82 -1.96 4.79
CA LEU A 11 -17.38 -0.65 5.07
C LEU A 11 -16.27 0.31 5.54
N CYS A 12 -16.20 1.49 4.93
CA CYS A 12 -15.32 2.56 5.37
C CYS A 12 -16.07 3.54 6.26
N ILE A 13 -15.43 3.96 7.34
CA ILE A 13 -16.02 4.85 8.35
C ILE A 13 -15.03 5.94 8.73
N LYS A 14 -15.53 7.12 9.09
CA LYS A 14 -14.74 8.16 9.73
C LYS A 14 -14.64 7.89 11.22
N TYR A 15 -13.43 7.80 11.71
CA TYR A 15 -13.18 7.53 13.13
C TYR A 15 -11.87 8.18 13.56
N ASN A 16 -11.86 8.92 14.68
CA ASN A 16 -10.68 9.63 15.21
C ASN A 16 -9.92 10.47 14.18
N ASN A 17 -10.62 11.25 13.36
CA ASN A 17 -10.08 12.11 12.31
C ASN A 17 -9.33 11.37 11.19
N ASP A 18 -9.59 10.06 11.03
CA ASP A 18 -9.02 9.25 9.96
C ASP A 18 -10.11 8.38 9.33
N ILE A 19 -9.83 7.77 8.18
CA ILE A 19 -10.73 6.87 7.49
C ILE A 19 -10.27 5.45 7.71
N TYR A 20 -11.17 4.63 8.24
CA TYR A 20 -10.92 3.22 8.53
C TYR A 20 -11.83 2.31 7.72
N LYS A 21 -11.24 1.26 7.16
CA LYS A 21 -11.97 0.14 6.57
C LYS A 21 -12.17 -0.97 7.61
N ILE A 22 -13.40 -1.43 7.77
CA ILE A 22 -13.71 -2.54 8.67
C ILE A 22 -13.22 -3.84 8.02
N ILE A 23 -12.23 -4.48 8.61
CA ILE A 23 -11.65 -5.74 8.11
C ILE A 23 -12.23 -6.96 8.79
N GLU A 24 -12.62 -6.85 10.09
CA GLU A 24 -13.32 -7.88 10.85
C GLU A 24 -14.34 -7.24 11.78
N PHE A 25 -15.43 -7.95 12.06
CA PHE A 25 -16.42 -7.54 13.05
C PHE A 25 -17.10 -8.72 13.69
N LEU A 26 -17.59 -8.53 14.93
CA LEU A 26 -18.33 -9.51 15.69
C LEU A 26 -19.44 -8.82 16.49
N HIS A 27 -20.70 -9.18 16.19
CA HIS A 27 -21.84 -8.76 17.01
C HIS A 27 -21.92 -9.64 18.26
N VAL A 28 -21.87 -9.01 19.44
CA VAL A 28 -21.95 -9.69 20.73
C VAL A 28 -23.24 -9.26 21.43
N LYS A 29 -24.07 -10.25 21.77
CA LYS A 29 -25.26 -10.08 22.61
C LYS A 29 -25.01 -10.86 23.91
N PRO A 30 -24.46 -10.22 24.95
CA PRO A 30 -24.22 -10.90 26.21
C PRO A 30 -25.55 -11.24 26.89
N GLY A 31 -25.62 -12.33 27.60
CA GLY A 31 -26.83 -12.73 28.36
C GLY A 31 -27.22 -11.73 29.45
N LYS A 32 -26.26 -10.94 29.95
CA LYS A 32 -26.45 -9.79 30.84
C LYS A 32 -25.63 -8.61 30.33
N GLY A 33 -26.29 -7.47 30.09
CA GLY A 33 -25.65 -6.23 29.64
C GLY A 33 -26.05 -5.81 28.20
N PRO A 34 -25.65 -4.60 27.79
CA PRO A 34 -25.98 -4.08 26.46
C PRO A 34 -25.18 -4.82 25.37
N ALA A 35 -25.83 -4.98 24.22
CA ALA A 35 -25.17 -5.54 23.03
C ALA A 35 -24.10 -4.57 22.51
N PHE A 36 -23.07 -5.11 21.86
CA PHE A 36 -21.99 -4.34 21.26
C PHE A 36 -21.43 -5.04 20.02
N VAL A 37 -20.68 -4.29 19.22
CA VAL A 37 -19.98 -4.80 18.06
C VAL A 37 -18.49 -4.56 18.22
N ARG A 38 -17.72 -5.64 18.28
CA ARG A 38 -16.26 -5.56 18.19
C ARG A 38 -15.86 -5.44 16.74
N THR A 39 -14.93 -4.53 16.45
CA THR A 39 -14.44 -4.31 15.10
C THR A 39 -12.93 -4.26 15.08
N LYS A 40 -12.34 -4.77 14.00
CA LYS A 40 -10.95 -4.53 13.65
C LYS A 40 -10.94 -3.57 12.46
N LEU A 41 -10.32 -2.43 12.66
CA LEU A 41 -10.32 -1.28 11.75
C LEU A 41 -8.92 -1.11 11.16
N LYS A 42 -8.81 -1.11 9.82
CA LYS A 42 -7.55 -0.78 9.12
C LYS A 42 -7.66 0.64 8.57
N SER A 43 -6.75 1.53 8.98
CA SER A 43 -6.65 2.88 8.41
C SER A 43 -6.42 2.77 6.90
N VAL A 44 -7.16 3.55 6.12
CA VAL A 44 -7.02 3.64 4.67
C VAL A 44 -5.80 4.47 4.30
N THR A 45 -5.45 5.46 5.13
CA THR A 45 -4.38 6.42 4.89
C THR A 45 -2.98 5.88 5.23
N ASN A 46 -2.85 5.10 6.30
CA ASN A 46 -1.54 4.66 6.81
C ASN A 46 -1.43 3.14 7.06
N GLY A 47 -2.48 2.37 6.74
CA GLY A 47 -2.50 0.91 6.88
C GLY A 47 -2.55 0.38 8.32
N LYS A 48 -2.48 1.23 9.34
CA LYS A 48 -2.47 0.82 10.76
C LYS A 48 -3.78 0.13 11.14
N VAL A 49 -3.67 -0.98 11.86
CA VAL A 49 -4.81 -1.74 12.36
C VAL A 49 -5.04 -1.45 13.84
N ILE A 50 -6.28 -1.17 14.20
CA ILE A 50 -6.73 -0.96 15.57
C ILE A 50 -7.97 -1.80 15.87
N ASP A 51 -8.13 -2.19 17.13
CA ASP A 51 -9.36 -2.80 17.64
C ASP A 51 -10.25 -1.73 18.25
N ASN A 52 -11.56 -1.75 17.94
CA ASN A 52 -12.54 -0.86 18.53
C ASN A 52 -13.85 -1.59 18.81
N THR A 53 -14.56 -1.13 19.84
CA THR A 53 -15.87 -1.67 20.22
C THR A 53 -16.92 -0.57 20.21
N PHE A 54 -17.94 -0.74 19.41
CA PHE A 54 -19.09 0.16 19.36
C PHE A 54 -20.25 -0.41 20.16
N SER A 55 -20.93 0.41 20.95
CA SER A 55 -22.19 0.04 21.59
C SER A 55 -23.27 -0.18 20.52
N ALA A 56 -24.18 -1.11 20.75
CA ALA A 56 -25.31 -1.31 19.83
C ALA A 56 -26.12 -0.03 19.65
N GLY A 57 -26.48 0.30 18.41
CA GLY A 57 -27.20 1.52 18.07
C GLY A 57 -26.33 2.78 17.96
N HIS A 58 -25.00 2.67 18.13
CA HIS A 58 -24.09 3.79 17.90
C HIS A 58 -24.16 4.25 16.43
N LYS A 59 -24.24 5.56 16.22
CA LYS A 59 -24.22 6.18 14.88
C LYS A 59 -22.79 6.15 14.34
N ILE A 60 -22.66 5.77 13.09
CA ILE A 60 -21.39 5.65 12.38
C ILE A 60 -21.39 6.58 11.18
N ASP A 61 -20.36 7.39 11.02
CA ASP A 61 -20.14 8.17 9.81
C ASP A 61 -19.53 7.27 8.74
N ASP A 62 -20.38 6.70 7.91
CA ASP A 62 -19.97 5.90 6.77
C ASP A 62 -19.46 6.79 5.62
N ILE A 63 -18.39 6.34 4.98
CA ILE A 63 -17.77 7.00 3.83
C ILE A 63 -17.72 6.02 2.67
N ARG A 64 -18.04 6.50 1.49
CA ARG A 64 -17.89 5.74 0.28
C ARG A 64 -16.48 5.93 -0.28
N VAL A 65 -15.70 4.86 -0.29
CA VAL A 65 -14.36 4.80 -0.87
C VAL A 65 -14.40 3.88 -2.09
N GLU A 66 -13.93 4.38 -3.21
CA GLU A 66 -13.74 3.62 -4.43
C GLU A 66 -12.25 3.44 -4.71
N THR A 67 -11.91 2.28 -5.25
CA THR A 67 -10.53 1.97 -5.67
C THR A 67 -10.48 1.92 -7.18
N GLN A 68 -9.52 2.62 -7.76
CA GLN A 68 -9.32 2.70 -9.20
C GLN A 68 -7.85 2.44 -9.54
N LYS A 69 -7.59 1.96 -10.76
CA LYS A 69 -6.24 1.73 -11.26
C LYS A 69 -5.71 2.97 -11.95
N TYR A 70 -4.48 3.31 -11.61
CA TYR A 70 -3.76 4.43 -12.17
C TYR A 70 -2.38 3.99 -12.63
N GLN A 71 -1.89 4.61 -13.70
CA GLN A 71 -0.54 4.46 -14.18
C GLN A 71 0.30 5.64 -13.69
N PHE A 72 1.45 5.36 -13.11
CA PHE A 72 2.41 6.40 -12.72
C PHE A 72 3.04 7.03 -13.95
N LEU A 73 3.06 8.35 -14.00
CA LEU A 73 3.67 9.12 -15.09
C LEU A 73 5.04 9.63 -14.70
N TYR A 74 5.10 10.50 -13.72
CA TYR A 74 6.33 11.12 -13.22
C TYR A 74 6.11 11.71 -11.82
N ASN A 75 7.18 12.08 -11.16
CA ASN A 75 7.11 12.83 -9.92
C ASN A 75 7.83 14.17 -10.02
N GLU A 76 7.31 15.14 -9.31
CA GLU A 76 7.90 16.46 -9.14
C GLU A 76 7.96 16.78 -7.64
N ASN A 77 9.17 16.72 -7.07
CA ASN A 77 9.38 16.83 -5.62
C ASN A 77 8.57 15.79 -4.83
N ASN A 78 7.57 16.22 -4.04
CA ASN A 78 6.70 15.36 -3.24
C ASN A 78 5.38 15.03 -3.94
N LEU A 79 5.13 15.54 -5.14
CA LEU A 79 3.93 15.26 -5.92
C LEU A 79 4.20 14.17 -6.95
N TYR A 80 3.36 13.18 -6.97
CA TYR A 80 3.38 12.06 -7.89
C TYR A 80 2.16 12.14 -8.80
N HIS A 81 2.39 12.14 -10.11
CA HIS A 81 1.37 12.31 -11.12
C HIS A 81 0.98 10.96 -11.70
N PHE A 82 -0.30 10.71 -11.73
CA PHE A 82 -0.88 9.45 -12.18
C PHE A 82 -1.98 9.72 -13.21
N MET A 83 -2.18 8.76 -14.10
CA MET A 83 -3.24 8.76 -15.09
C MET A 83 -4.15 7.56 -14.86
N ASN A 84 -5.45 7.80 -14.75
CA ASN A 84 -6.45 6.75 -14.66
C ASN A 84 -6.43 5.88 -15.92
N THR A 85 -6.48 4.56 -15.75
CA THR A 85 -6.41 3.62 -16.88
C THR A 85 -7.70 3.53 -17.69
N ASP A 86 -8.84 3.98 -17.14
CA ASP A 86 -10.16 3.86 -17.77
C ASP A 86 -10.57 5.12 -18.50
N ASP A 87 -10.40 6.28 -17.88
CA ASP A 87 -10.87 7.57 -18.42
C ASP A 87 -9.74 8.55 -18.77
N TYR A 88 -8.46 8.16 -18.52
CA TYR A 88 -7.24 8.93 -18.78
C TYR A 88 -7.14 10.27 -18.02
N ASN A 89 -8.00 10.50 -17.05
CA ASN A 89 -7.89 11.66 -16.18
C ASN A 89 -6.62 11.59 -15.33
N GLN A 90 -5.97 12.73 -15.16
CA GLN A 90 -4.74 12.83 -14.38
C GLN A 90 -5.03 13.37 -12.99
N ILE A 91 -4.37 12.80 -12.00
CA ILE A 91 -4.39 13.27 -10.61
C ILE A 91 -2.97 13.40 -10.08
N SER A 92 -2.82 14.27 -9.10
CA SER A 92 -1.56 14.42 -8.36
C SER A 92 -1.79 14.01 -6.91
N VAL A 93 -0.92 13.17 -6.38
CA VAL A 93 -0.98 12.71 -4.99
C VAL A 93 0.32 13.05 -4.26
N ASP A 94 0.21 13.32 -2.97
CA ASP A 94 1.37 13.54 -2.11
C ASP A 94 2.10 12.23 -1.85
N LYS A 95 3.43 12.28 -1.78
CA LYS A 95 4.30 11.14 -1.44
C LYS A 95 3.85 10.41 -0.17
N ALA A 96 3.26 11.12 0.79
CA ALA A 96 2.87 10.57 2.08
C ALA A 96 1.78 9.49 2.01
N ILE A 97 1.01 9.43 0.92
CA ILE A 97 -0.05 8.41 0.74
C ILE A 97 0.39 7.21 -0.11
N LEU A 98 1.64 7.22 -0.59
CA LEU A 98 2.26 6.10 -1.30
C LEU A 98 2.95 5.17 -0.30
N ASP A 99 2.78 3.87 -0.47
CA ASP A 99 3.35 2.85 0.42
C ASP A 99 4.84 2.55 0.14
N ALA A 100 5.33 2.66 -1.11
CA ALA A 100 6.73 2.43 -1.47
C ALA A 100 7.17 3.34 -2.65
N PRO A 101 7.16 4.67 -2.48
CA PRO A 101 7.41 5.61 -3.58
C PRO A 101 8.81 5.47 -4.20
N GLU A 102 9.79 4.97 -3.46
CA GLU A 102 11.17 4.75 -3.93
C GLU A 102 11.31 3.58 -4.92
N LEU A 103 10.33 2.67 -4.97
CA LEU A 103 10.29 1.54 -5.89
C LEU A 103 9.41 1.80 -7.12
N LEU A 104 8.77 2.97 -7.18
CA LEU A 104 7.83 3.32 -8.23
C LEU A 104 8.58 3.80 -9.46
N LYS A 105 8.38 3.14 -10.60
CA LYS A 105 8.92 3.54 -11.89
C LYS A 105 7.81 4.01 -12.84
N GLU A 106 8.18 4.82 -13.83
CA GLU A 106 7.28 5.28 -14.88
C GLU A 106 6.59 4.10 -15.59
N GLY A 107 5.28 4.24 -15.78
CA GLY A 107 4.45 3.20 -16.39
C GLY A 107 3.90 2.16 -15.41
N GLU A 108 4.35 2.14 -14.15
CA GLU A 108 3.86 1.19 -13.14
C GLU A 108 2.40 1.44 -12.77
N LEU A 109 1.66 0.36 -12.54
CA LEU A 109 0.24 0.41 -12.17
C LEU A 109 0.09 0.38 -10.66
N VAL A 110 -0.65 1.35 -10.12
CA VAL A 110 -1.00 1.44 -8.70
C VAL A 110 -2.51 1.42 -8.52
N THR A 111 -2.96 1.02 -7.33
CA THR A 111 -4.36 1.08 -6.93
C THR A 111 -4.56 2.27 -6.00
N ILE A 112 -5.34 3.27 -6.42
CA ILE A 112 -5.61 4.46 -5.62
C ILE A 112 -7.02 4.37 -5.03
N SER A 113 -7.10 4.55 -3.71
CA SER A 113 -8.37 4.66 -2.97
C SER A 113 -8.78 6.12 -2.90
N ILE A 114 -9.99 6.42 -3.35
CA ILE A 114 -10.52 7.79 -3.45
C ILE A 114 -11.81 7.88 -2.65
N ASN A 115 -11.94 8.93 -1.84
CA ASN A 115 -13.21 9.30 -1.24
C ASN A 115 -14.14 9.87 -2.31
N THR A 116 -15.28 9.23 -2.55
CA THR A 116 -16.20 9.66 -3.63
C THR A 116 -17.00 10.92 -3.31
N GLU A 117 -17.01 11.38 -2.06
CA GLU A 117 -17.76 12.58 -1.65
C GLU A 117 -17.03 13.87 -2.08
N ASP A 118 -15.70 13.87 -1.99
CA ASP A 118 -14.86 15.05 -2.26
C ASP A 118 -13.79 14.80 -3.34
N GLY A 119 -13.68 13.55 -3.84
CA GLY A 119 -12.68 13.16 -4.84
C GLY A 119 -11.25 13.11 -4.33
N ILE A 120 -11.05 13.15 -3.01
CA ILE A 120 -9.70 13.19 -2.41
C ILE A 120 -9.08 11.80 -2.39
N PRO A 121 -7.85 11.63 -2.95
CA PRO A 121 -7.08 10.40 -2.82
C PRO A 121 -6.67 10.16 -1.36
N LEU A 122 -6.90 8.95 -0.87
CA LEU A 122 -6.65 8.56 0.52
C LEU A 122 -5.40 7.70 0.69
N SER A 123 -5.15 6.81 -0.27
CA SER A 123 -3.98 5.94 -0.32
C SER A 123 -3.67 5.54 -1.74
N ALA A 124 -2.41 5.26 -2.03
CA ALA A 124 -1.96 4.70 -3.30
C ALA A 124 -1.10 3.46 -3.01
N GLU A 125 -1.66 2.30 -3.33
CA GLU A 125 -1.07 0.99 -3.06
C GLU A 125 -0.36 0.47 -4.31
N MET A 126 0.91 0.13 -4.17
CA MET A 126 1.68 -0.52 -5.22
C MET A 126 1.30 -2.01 -5.35
N PRO A 127 1.59 -2.66 -6.50
CA PRO A 127 1.50 -4.12 -6.58
C PRO A 127 2.47 -4.75 -5.57
N ALA A 128 2.17 -5.96 -5.09
CA ALA A 128 2.96 -6.66 -4.07
C ALA A 128 4.44 -6.87 -4.47
N SER A 129 4.74 -6.80 -5.75
CA SER A 129 6.11 -6.84 -6.27
C SER A 129 6.22 -6.08 -7.58
N VAL A 130 7.40 -5.52 -7.84
CA VAL A 130 7.75 -4.80 -9.07
C VAL A 130 9.00 -5.39 -9.70
N ILE A 131 9.15 -5.23 -11.02
CA ILE A 131 10.34 -5.65 -11.75
C ILE A 131 11.17 -4.41 -12.05
N LEU A 132 12.39 -4.38 -11.51
CA LEU A 132 13.31 -3.26 -11.63
C LEU A 132 14.69 -3.72 -12.11
N GLU A 133 15.36 -2.88 -12.89
CA GLU A 133 16.71 -3.13 -13.39
C GLU A 133 17.76 -2.64 -12.39
N ILE A 134 18.85 -3.39 -12.27
CA ILE A 134 20.03 -2.99 -11.49
C ILE A 134 20.89 -2.07 -12.34
N ILE A 135 21.00 -0.81 -11.95
CA ILE A 135 21.84 0.17 -12.65
C ILE A 135 23.27 0.26 -12.11
N HIS A 136 23.48 -0.13 -10.84
CA HIS A 136 24.81 -0.17 -10.22
C HIS A 136 24.88 -1.22 -9.12
N THR A 137 25.97 -2.01 -9.10
CA THR A 137 26.32 -2.89 -7.98
C THR A 137 27.80 -3.25 -8.02
N GLU A 138 28.41 -3.42 -6.85
CA GLU A 138 29.81 -3.86 -6.76
C GLU A 138 29.96 -5.34 -7.20
N PRO A 139 31.14 -5.72 -7.75
CA PRO A 139 31.42 -7.13 -8.02
C PRO A 139 31.35 -7.96 -6.73
N GLY A 140 30.71 -9.14 -6.81
CA GLY A 140 30.64 -10.05 -5.69
C GLY A 140 32.03 -10.63 -5.38
N VAL A 141 32.68 -10.21 -4.28
CA VAL A 141 33.97 -10.74 -3.86
C VAL A 141 33.77 -12.14 -3.27
N LYS A 142 34.30 -13.15 -3.93
CA LYS A 142 34.36 -14.53 -3.40
C LYS A 142 35.40 -14.60 -2.27
N GLY A 143 34.97 -14.37 -1.04
CA GLY A 143 35.89 -14.45 0.11
C GLY A 143 35.19 -14.80 1.42
N ASN A 144 33.88 -14.72 1.47
CA ASN A 144 33.12 -15.04 2.68
C ASN A 144 32.22 -16.24 2.41
N THR A 145 32.56 -17.37 3.02
CA THR A 145 31.83 -18.66 2.96
C THR A 145 30.50 -18.63 3.75
N ALA A 146 29.98 -17.44 4.06
CA ALA A 146 28.66 -17.28 4.68
C ALA A 146 27.57 -17.62 3.65
N THR A 147 26.83 -18.67 3.90
CA THR A 147 25.54 -18.94 3.25
C THR A 147 24.66 -17.70 3.37
N ASN A 148 24.19 -17.16 2.22
CA ASN A 148 23.37 -15.94 2.09
C ASN A 148 24.13 -14.59 2.12
N ALA A 149 25.36 -14.52 1.65
CA ALA A 149 26.04 -13.25 1.46
C ALA A 149 25.30 -12.39 0.42
N THR A 150 25.03 -11.13 0.78
CA THR A 150 24.38 -10.12 -0.05
C THR A 150 25.32 -8.94 -0.28
N LYS A 151 25.03 -8.15 -1.30
CA LYS A 151 25.71 -6.90 -1.62
C LYS A 151 24.69 -5.80 -1.94
N PRO A 152 25.01 -4.51 -1.72
CA PRO A 152 24.14 -3.41 -2.10
C PRO A 152 24.07 -3.30 -3.62
N ALA A 153 22.87 -2.95 -4.11
CA ALA A 153 22.62 -2.66 -5.51
C ALA A 153 21.67 -1.48 -5.63
N THR A 154 21.92 -0.61 -6.61
CA THR A 154 21.08 0.52 -6.93
C THR A 154 20.16 0.15 -8.09
N LEU A 155 18.87 0.41 -7.90
CA LEU A 155 17.82 0.17 -8.88
C LEU A 155 17.65 1.34 -9.84
N GLU A 156 17.01 1.12 -10.98
CA GLU A 156 16.68 2.18 -11.98
C GLU A 156 15.89 3.34 -11.40
N THR A 157 15.15 3.12 -10.31
CA THR A 157 14.41 4.16 -9.56
C THR A 157 15.30 4.99 -8.63
N GLY A 158 16.58 4.62 -8.47
CA GLY A 158 17.51 5.23 -7.53
C GLY A 158 17.47 4.63 -6.12
N ALA A 159 16.54 3.71 -5.83
CA ALA A 159 16.50 3.00 -4.55
C ALA A 159 17.68 2.04 -4.42
N SER A 160 18.15 1.81 -3.19
CA SER A 160 19.21 0.84 -2.89
C SER A 160 18.64 -0.31 -2.08
N ILE A 161 18.90 -1.54 -2.54
CA ILE A 161 18.50 -2.77 -1.84
C ILE A 161 19.67 -3.77 -1.77
N ASN A 162 19.56 -4.74 -0.88
CA ASN A 162 20.52 -5.84 -0.81
C ASN A 162 20.12 -6.98 -1.75
N VAL A 163 21.04 -7.43 -2.58
CA VAL A 163 20.87 -8.53 -3.55
C VAL A 163 21.91 -9.63 -3.34
N PRO A 164 21.65 -10.88 -3.77
CA PRO A 164 22.65 -11.95 -3.77
C PRO A 164 23.89 -11.58 -4.59
N LEU A 165 25.05 -12.14 -4.24
CA LEU A 165 26.35 -11.81 -4.87
C LEU A 165 26.39 -12.07 -6.39
N PHE A 166 25.55 -12.97 -6.90
CA PHE A 166 25.51 -13.33 -8.33
C PHE A 166 24.75 -12.35 -9.22
N ILE A 167 24.06 -11.37 -8.63
CA ILE A 167 23.33 -10.32 -9.37
C ILE A 167 24.32 -9.31 -9.91
N ASN A 168 24.16 -8.91 -11.17
CA ASN A 168 25.02 -7.96 -11.87
C ASN A 168 24.25 -6.75 -12.37
N GLU A 169 25.00 -5.72 -12.77
CA GLU A 169 24.42 -4.58 -13.49
C GLU A 169 23.74 -5.04 -14.77
N GLY A 170 22.55 -4.47 -15.07
CA GLY A 170 21.71 -4.86 -16.19
C GLY A 170 20.76 -6.04 -15.89
N ASP A 171 20.92 -6.73 -14.75
CA ASP A 171 19.97 -7.78 -14.36
C ASP A 171 18.63 -7.14 -13.96
N LYS A 172 17.53 -7.74 -14.42
CA LYS A 172 16.17 -7.41 -13.96
C LYS A 172 15.81 -8.30 -12.79
N ILE A 173 15.36 -7.69 -11.73
CA ILE A 173 15.00 -8.38 -10.50
C ILE A 173 13.57 -8.06 -10.08
N LYS A 174 12.94 -9.00 -9.43
CA LYS A 174 11.64 -8.83 -8.78
C LYS A 174 11.88 -8.43 -7.33
N VAL A 175 11.25 -7.34 -6.93
CA VAL A 175 11.39 -6.72 -5.60
C VAL A 175 10.04 -6.76 -4.90
N ASP A 176 10.02 -7.20 -3.64
CA ASP A 176 8.86 -7.12 -2.74
C ASP A 176 8.67 -5.66 -2.34
N THR A 177 7.51 -5.09 -2.63
CA THR A 177 7.24 -3.67 -2.38
C THR A 177 6.98 -3.36 -0.92
N GLU A 178 6.44 -4.31 -0.15
CA GLU A 178 6.18 -4.13 1.29
C GLU A 178 7.48 -4.16 2.11
N LYS A 179 8.41 -5.05 1.74
CA LYS A 179 9.67 -5.27 2.48
C LYS A 179 10.86 -4.52 1.88
N GLY A 180 10.74 -3.99 0.66
CA GLY A 180 11.87 -3.42 -0.08
C GLY A 180 12.99 -4.44 -0.31
N SER A 181 12.68 -5.71 -0.55
CA SER A 181 13.66 -6.80 -0.60
C SER A 181 13.63 -7.57 -1.92
N TYR A 182 14.79 -8.10 -2.30
CA TYR A 182 14.94 -8.97 -3.45
C TYR A 182 14.12 -10.27 -3.29
N ILE A 183 13.39 -10.64 -4.33
CA ILE A 183 12.68 -11.92 -4.41
C ILE A 183 13.43 -12.89 -5.33
N GLU A 184 13.59 -12.52 -6.60
CA GLU A 184 14.18 -13.37 -7.62
C GLU A 184 14.74 -12.57 -8.80
N ARG A 185 15.65 -13.15 -9.57
CA ARG A 185 16.09 -12.62 -10.86
C ARG A 185 15.10 -13.02 -11.93
N VAL A 186 14.65 -12.06 -12.72
CA VAL A 186 13.78 -12.30 -13.88
C VAL A 186 14.68 -12.72 -15.05
N LYS A 187 14.42 -13.87 -15.64
CA LYS A 187 15.05 -14.30 -16.90
C LYS A 187 14.19 -13.76 -18.05
N GLU A 188 14.85 -13.14 -19.01
CA GLU A 188 14.23 -12.81 -20.30
C GLU A 188 13.84 -14.06 -21.07
#